data_ad3f536515b505271f6c6898b37afdc2
#
_entry.id   ad3f536515b505271f6c6898b37afdc2
#
_cell.length_a   1.000
_cell.length_b   1.000
_cell.length_c   1.000
_cell.angle_alpha   90.00
_cell.angle_beta   90.00
_cell.angle_gamma   90.00
#
_symmetry.space_group_name_H-M   'P 1'
#
loop_
_entity.id
_entity.type
_entity.pdbx_description
1 polymer ?
#
loop_
_entity_poly.entity_id
_entity_poly.type
_entity_poly.pdbx_seq_one_letter_code
_entity_poly.pdbx_strand_id
1 'polypeptide(L)'
;MVAVELVGRARRMLAAAESVMVARLEDAEASVKRRGERTSAWLGRAQGLPGWKAAETTRVAAALDSTFDRFAGALAAGEIDHSYCAALVRASNERIEDALVDLQDELLARVPGRRFGVWRRELSAVCALLDADGPEPVVERDDKVFLSETLDGLVDLRGTFSGSTAEEVRQLVEAHTDRLVRRARRDARLTPDLGVPSRGVL
;
A
#
# COMPACT_ATOMS: atom_id res chain seq x y z
N MET A 1 -8.34 10.14 30.69
CA MET A 1 -9.02 9.93 29.38
C MET A 1 -9.05 11.22 28.57
N VAL A 2 -9.56 12.33 29.05
CA VAL A 2 -9.68 13.61 28.33
C VAL A 2 -8.35 14.09 27.67
N ALA A 3 -7.22 14.02 28.37
CA ALA A 3 -5.93 14.42 27.83
C ALA A 3 -5.50 13.59 26.60
N VAL A 4 -5.77 12.27 26.59
CA VAL A 4 -5.44 11.40 25.44
C VAL A 4 -6.31 11.74 24.23
N GLU A 5 -7.59 12.04 24.46
CA GLU A 5 -8.52 12.47 23.42
C GLU A 5 -8.11 13.79 22.79
N LEU A 6 -7.69 14.77 23.61
CA LEU A 6 -7.17 16.06 23.14
C LEU A 6 -5.89 15.90 22.29
N VAL A 7 -4.95 15.08 22.76
CA VAL A 7 -3.73 14.79 21.99
C VAL A 7 -4.08 14.09 20.66
N GLY A 8 -5.02 13.15 20.69
CA GLY A 8 -5.51 12.49 19.47
C GLY A 8 -6.13 13.48 18.48
N ARG A 9 -6.95 14.41 18.97
CA ARG A 9 -7.53 15.47 18.14
C ARG A 9 -6.47 16.40 17.56
N ALA A 10 -5.52 16.83 18.38
CA ALA A 10 -4.42 17.69 17.92
C ALA A 10 -3.58 17.00 16.83
N ARG A 11 -3.30 15.71 16.95
CA ARG A 11 -2.61 14.93 15.91
C ARG A 11 -3.36 14.93 14.59
N ARG A 12 -4.68 14.75 14.60
CA ARG A 12 -5.51 14.77 13.40
C ARG A 12 -5.47 16.15 12.74
N MET A 13 -5.58 17.20 13.51
CA MET A 13 -5.48 18.60 13.02
C MET A 13 -4.09 18.88 12.42
N LEU A 14 -3.01 18.38 13.04
CA LEU A 14 -1.67 18.53 12.50
C LEU A 14 -1.50 17.75 11.18
N ALA A 15 -2.09 16.57 11.07
CA ALA A 15 -2.10 15.81 9.82
C ALA A 15 -2.84 16.56 8.69
N ALA A 16 -3.94 17.26 9.02
CA ALA A 16 -4.63 18.13 8.06
C ALA A 16 -3.74 19.28 7.60
N ALA A 17 -3.08 19.98 8.53
CA ALA A 17 -2.15 21.05 8.20
C ALA A 17 -0.98 20.57 7.33
N GLU A 18 -0.43 19.39 7.62
CA GLU A 18 0.60 18.75 6.81
C GLU A 18 0.08 18.47 5.40
N SER A 19 -1.13 17.90 5.25
CA SER A 19 -1.72 17.61 3.94
C SER A 19 -1.85 18.89 3.09
N VAL A 20 -2.34 19.98 3.67
CA VAL A 20 -2.44 21.27 2.96
C VAL A 20 -1.05 21.78 2.51
N MET A 21 -0.04 21.67 3.37
CA MET A 21 1.32 22.11 3.00
C MET A 21 1.93 21.23 1.91
N VAL A 22 1.72 19.92 1.98
CA VAL A 22 2.23 18.97 0.96
C VAL A 22 1.54 19.20 -0.38
N ALA A 23 0.21 19.40 -0.40
CA ALA A 23 -0.53 19.72 -1.62
C ALA A 23 0.00 21.01 -2.28
N ARG A 24 0.18 22.08 -1.52
CA ARG A 24 0.76 23.33 -2.03
C ARG A 24 2.19 23.20 -2.55
N LEU A 25 3.01 22.35 -1.93
CA LEU A 25 4.37 22.05 -2.43
C LEU A 25 4.33 21.33 -3.76
N GLU A 26 3.37 20.41 -3.93
CA GLU A 26 3.17 19.64 -5.16
C GLU A 26 2.67 20.58 -6.27
N ASP A 27 1.62 21.35 -6.05
CA ASP A 27 1.04 22.30 -7.01
C ASP A 27 2.05 23.35 -7.49
N ALA A 28 2.86 23.87 -6.57
CA ALA A 28 3.92 24.82 -6.91
C ALA A 28 5.12 24.16 -7.61
N GLU A 29 5.15 22.83 -7.72
CA GLU A 29 6.33 22.04 -8.17
C GLU A 29 7.60 22.47 -7.41
N ALA A 30 7.46 22.92 -6.17
CA ALA A 30 8.54 23.59 -5.46
C ALA A 30 9.74 22.67 -5.21
N SER A 31 9.50 21.39 -4.99
CA SER A 31 10.54 20.39 -4.79
C SER A 31 11.32 20.14 -6.09
N VAL A 32 10.62 20.05 -7.22
CA VAL A 32 11.25 19.86 -8.54
C VAL A 32 12.05 21.10 -8.93
N LYS A 33 11.44 22.30 -8.81
CA LYS A 33 12.09 23.57 -9.22
C LYS A 33 13.31 23.91 -8.36
N ARG A 34 13.29 23.60 -7.08
CA ARG A 34 14.38 23.99 -6.16
C ARG A 34 15.43 22.90 -5.97
N ARG A 35 15.08 21.63 -6.12
CA ARG A 35 15.93 20.49 -5.77
C ARG A 35 16.04 19.42 -6.84
N GLY A 36 15.27 19.50 -7.93
CA GLY A 36 15.24 18.51 -9.00
C GLY A 36 14.65 17.16 -8.59
N GLU A 37 13.89 17.11 -7.51
CA GLU A 37 13.31 15.86 -6.97
C GLU A 37 11.79 15.98 -6.77
N ARG A 38 11.08 14.85 -6.84
CA ARG A 38 9.63 14.80 -6.58
C ARG A 38 9.33 15.13 -5.12
N THR A 39 8.16 15.73 -4.84
CA THR A 39 7.72 16.07 -3.48
C THR A 39 7.73 14.87 -2.55
N SER A 40 7.30 13.68 -3.03
CA SER A 40 7.35 12.45 -2.23
C SER A 40 8.77 12.03 -1.85
N ALA A 41 9.75 12.18 -2.75
CA ALA A 41 11.14 11.85 -2.46
C ALA A 41 11.74 12.84 -1.44
N TRP A 42 11.45 14.14 -1.62
CA TRP A 42 11.84 15.18 -0.66
C TRP A 42 11.23 14.93 0.72
N LEU A 43 9.92 14.66 0.78
CA LEU A 43 9.19 14.41 2.02
C LEU A 43 9.75 13.19 2.76
N GLY A 44 10.00 12.09 2.03
CA GLY A 44 10.59 10.87 2.58
C GLY A 44 11.91 11.14 3.27
N ARG A 45 12.78 11.92 2.63
CA ARG A 45 14.09 12.28 3.19
C ARG A 45 13.96 13.29 4.34
N ALA A 46 13.11 14.31 4.21
CA ALA A 46 12.96 15.37 5.20
C ALA A 46 12.39 14.86 6.53
N GLN A 47 11.48 13.86 6.47
CA GLN A 47 10.81 13.30 7.63
C GLN A 47 11.29 11.88 8.01
N GLY A 48 12.25 11.32 7.26
CA GLY A 48 12.72 9.95 7.51
C GLY A 48 11.65 8.88 7.22
N LEU A 49 10.71 9.15 6.28
CA LEU A 49 9.64 8.23 5.95
C LEU A 49 10.08 7.20 4.90
N PRO A 50 9.57 5.96 4.99
CA PRO A 50 9.68 5.01 3.89
C PRO A 50 9.08 5.59 2.61
N GLY A 51 9.68 5.30 1.44
CA GLY A 51 9.26 5.89 0.16
C GLY A 51 7.78 5.66 -0.16
N TRP A 52 7.24 4.47 0.13
CA TRP A 52 5.82 4.17 -0.05
C TRP A 52 4.91 5.06 0.82
N LYS A 53 5.34 5.39 2.06
CA LYS A 53 4.58 6.24 2.97
C LYS A 53 4.59 7.69 2.51
N ALA A 54 5.73 8.20 2.08
CA ALA A 54 5.86 9.54 1.52
C ALA A 54 5.00 9.69 0.24
N ALA A 55 5.02 8.69 -0.65
CA ALA A 55 4.17 8.67 -1.84
C ALA A 55 2.68 8.63 -1.50
N GLU A 56 2.27 7.83 -0.50
CA GLU A 56 0.89 7.80 0.00
C GLU A 56 0.48 9.17 0.54
N THR A 57 1.31 9.78 1.40
CA THR A 57 1.05 11.10 1.99
C THR A 57 0.86 12.17 0.91
N THR A 58 1.73 12.21 -0.11
CA THR A 58 1.62 13.15 -1.22
C THR A 58 0.33 12.95 -2.02
N ARG A 59 0.00 11.69 -2.34
CA ARG A 59 -1.22 11.36 -3.08
C ARG A 59 -2.49 11.72 -2.29
N VAL A 60 -2.52 11.42 -0.99
CA VAL A 60 -3.66 11.76 -0.13
C VAL A 60 -3.79 13.27 0.00
N ALA A 61 -2.70 14.00 0.15
CA ALA A 61 -2.71 15.46 0.24
C ALA A 61 -3.30 16.09 -1.02
N ALA A 62 -2.87 15.66 -2.21
CA ALA A 62 -3.41 16.13 -3.48
C ALA A 62 -4.91 15.84 -3.62
N ALA A 63 -5.35 14.63 -3.30
CA ALA A 63 -6.75 14.23 -3.40
C ALA A 63 -7.65 14.99 -2.39
N LEU A 64 -7.16 15.32 -1.21
CA LEU A 64 -7.89 16.13 -0.22
C LEU A 64 -8.01 17.59 -0.65
N ASP A 65 -7.03 18.11 -1.38
CA ASP A 65 -7.06 19.50 -1.86
C ASP A 65 -7.96 19.67 -3.09
N SER A 66 -8.03 18.65 -3.97
CA SER A 66 -8.75 18.77 -5.26
C SER A 66 -10.12 18.11 -5.27
N THR A 67 -10.31 16.98 -4.58
CA THR A 67 -11.43 16.07 -4.82
C THR A 67 -12.27 15.82 -3.56
N PHE A 68 -11.64 15.55 -2.42
CA PHE A 68 -12.33 15.09 -1.20
C PHE A 68 -12.36 16.18 -0.11
N ASP A 69 -12.95 17.32 -0.41
CA ASP A 69 -13.01 18.51 0.46
C ASP A 69 -13.72 18.26 1.80
N ARG A 70 -14.78 17.42 1.83
CA ARG A 70 -15.49 17.07 3.06
C ARG A 70 -14.62 16.26 4.01
N PHE A 71 -13.86 15.31 3.47
CA PHE A 71 -12.88 14.55 4.28
C PHE A 71 -11.73 15.44 4.74
N ALA A 72 -11.26 16.38 3.92
CA ALA A 72 -10.28 17.38 4.33
C ALA A 72 -10.80 18.24 5.50
N GLY A 73 -12.06 18.70 5.43
CA GLY A 73 -12.73 19.43 6.49
C GLY A 73 -12.86 18.65 7.79
N ALA A 74 -13.31 17.38 7.72
CA ALA A 74 -13.44 16.51 8.88
C ALA A 74 -12.09 16.18 9.54
N LEU A 75 -11.03 16.02 8.74
CA LEU A 75 -9.67 15.86 9.24
C LEU A 75 -9.18 17.13 9.94
N ALA A 76 -9.43 18.31 9.35
CA ALA A 76 -9.06 19.60 9.92
C ALA A 76 -9.83 19.91 11.21
N ALA A 77 -11.09 19.51 11.32
CA ALA A 77 -11.87 19.56 12.56
C ALA A 77 -11.39 18.57 13.62
N GLY A 78 -10.52 17.64 13.25
CA GLY A 78 -10.03 16.57 14.11
C GLY A 78 -11.10 15.51 14.43
N GLU A 79 -12.08 15.35 13.56
CA GLU A 79 -13.18 14.37 13.70
C GLU A 79 -12.77 12.99 13.23
N ILE A 80 -11.99 12.92 12.14
CA ILE A 80 -11.48 11.66 11.57
C ILE A 80 -9.95 11.63 11.61
N ASP A 81 -9.38 10.43 11.56
CA ASP A 81 -7.94 10.21 11.43
C ASP A 81 -7.53 10.17 9.95
N HIS A 82 -6.28 10.53 9.66
CA HIS A 82 -5.69 10.46 8.31
C HIS A 82 -5.87 9.08 7.64
N SER A 83 -5.98 8.02 8.43
CA SER A 83 -6.22 6.66 7.91
C SER A 83 -7.53 6.56 7.12
N TYR A 84 -8.57 7.32 7.50
CA TYR A 84 -9.84 7.34 6.75
C TYR A 84 -9.65 7.99 5.38
N CYS A 85 -8.95 9.10 5.31
CA CYS A 85 -8.61 9.77 4.05
C CYS A 85 -7.77 8.86 3.15
N ALA A 86 -6.74 8.24 3.72
CA ALA A 86 -5.90 7.30 2.98
C ALA A 86 -6.66 6.07 2.47
N ALA A 87 -7.64 5.58 3.23
CA ALA A 87 -8.48 4.47 2.80
C ALA A 87 -9.41 4.87 1.65
N LEU A 88 -10.02 6.06 1.72
CA LEU A 88 -10.88 6.61 0.66
C LEU A 88 -10.08 6.79 -0.64
N VAL A 89 -8.95 7.48 -0.58
CA VAL A 89 -8.09 7.74 -1.76
C VAL A 89 -7.54 6.45 -2.37
N ARG A 90 -7.27 5.43 -1.55
CA ARG A 90 -6.84 4.12 -2.04
C ARG A 90 -7.96 3.35 -2.73
N ALA A 91 -9.20 3.52 -2.28
CA ALA A 91 -10.37 2.84 -2.83
C ALA A 91 -10.94 3.56 -4.06
N SER A 92 -10.64 4.85 -4.23
CA SER A 92 -11.04 5.66 -5.38
C SER A 92 -10.29 5.27 -6.64
N ASN A 93 -10.99 5.32 -7.77
CA ASN A 93 -10.45 5.26 -9.12
C ASN A 93 -11.27 6.19 -10.03
N GLU A 94 -10.76 6.51 -11.21
CA GLU A 94 -11.36 7.46 -12.15
C GLU A 94 -12.84 7.20 -12.48
N ARG A 95 -13.30 5.95 -12.38
CA ARG A 95 -14.68 5.58 -12.74
C ARG A 95 -15.71 5.84 -11.65
N ILE A 96 -15.26 5.78 -10.39
CA ILE A 96 -16.14 5.92 -9.21
C ILE A 96 -15.87 7.19 -8.41
N GLU A 97 -14.89 8.00 -8.82
CA GLU A 97 -14.46 9.18 -8.09
C GLU A 97 -15.61 10.17 -7.90
N ASP A 98 -16.32 10.51 -8.96
CA ASP A 98 -17.45 11.44 -8.88
C ASP A 98 -18.56 10.93 -7.93
N ALA A 99 -18.87 9.64 -8.00
CA ALA A 99 -19.85 9.03 -7.10
C ALA A 99 -19.36 9.02 -5.64
N LEU A 100 -18.07 8.83 -5.40
CA LEU A 100 -17.49 8.93 -4.05
C LEU A 100 -17.48 10.37 -3.53
N VAL A 101 -17.32 11.37 -4.41
CA VAL A 101 -17.47 12.79 -4.06
C VAL A 101 -18.87 13.07 -3.55
N ASP A 102 -19.89 12.58 -4.24
CA ASP A 102 -21.30 12.76 -3.83
C ASP A 102 -21.62 12.04 -2.50
N LEU A 103 -20.94 10.93 -2.21
CA LEU A 103 -21.17 10.11 -1.01
C LEU A 103 -20.33 10.52 0.21
N GLN A 104 -19.52 11.57 0.13
CA GLN A 104 -18.61 11.94 1.23
C GLN A 104 -19.34 12.16 2.56
N ASP A 105 -20.44 12.88 2.55
CA ASP A 105 -21.19 13.18 3.79
C ASP A 105 -21.78 11.90 4.39
N GLU A 106 -22.28 10.98 3.58
CA GLU A 106 -22.80 9.69 4.04
C GLU A 106 -21.71 8.79 4.63
N LEU A 107 -20.55 8.76 3.99
CA LEU A 107 -19.39 8.02 4.47
C LEU A 107 -18.85 8.58 5.79
N LEU A 108 -18.82 9.90 5.93
CA LEU A 108 -18.45 10.59 7.17
C LEU A 108 -19.45 10.34 8.29
N ALA A 109 -20.75 10.38 8.00
CA ALA A 109 -21.82 10.12 8.98
C ALA A 109 -21.73 8.71 9.59
N ARG A 110 -21.07 7.76 8.90
CA ARG A 110 -20.86 6.38 9.38
C ARG A 110 -19.63 6.20 10.27
N VAL A 111 -18.78 7.22 10.42
CA VAL A 111 -17.55 7.13 11.23
C VAL A 111 -17.82 7.07 12.73
N PRO A 112 -18.71 7.92 13.32
CA PRO A 112 -18.91 7.95 14.75
C PRO A 112 -19.34 6.60 15.31
N GLY A 113 -18.69 6.18 16.42
CA GLY A 113 -19.00 4.94 17.12
C GLY A 113 -18.57 3.64 16.41
N ARG A 114 -18.00 3.71 15.22
CA ARG A 114 -17.54 2.53 14.47
C ARG A 114 -16.03 2.34 14.55
N ARG A 115 -15.60 1.08 14.58
CA ARG A 115 -14.17 0.76 14.42
C ARG A 115 -13.74 0.99 12.98
N PHE A 116 -12.57 1.57 12.78
CA PHE A 116 -11.98 1.83 11.45
C PHE A 116 -12.05 0.62 10.49
N GLY A 117 -11.73 -0.58 10.98
CA GLY A 117 -11.78 -1.80 10.15
C GLY A 117 -13.17 -2.18 9.65
N VAL A 118 -14.24 -1.83 10.39
CA VAL A 118 -15.63 -2.02 9.96
C VAL A 118 -15.97 -1.01 8.87
N TRP A 119 -15.72 0.26 9.14
CA TRP A 119 -15.94 1.34 8.18
C TRP A 119 -15.19 1.09 6.85
N ARG A 120 -13.92 0.65 6.91
CA ARG A 120 -13.14 0.34 5.70
C ARG A 120 -13.76 -0.78 4.86
N ARG A 121 -14.35 -1.82 5.50
CA ARG A 121 -15.05 -2.89 4.77
C ARG A 121 -16.33 -2.38 4.12
N GLU A 122 -17.06 -1.50 4.81
CA GLU A 122 -18.25 -0.86 4.23
C GLU A 122 -17.88 0.01 3.03
N LEU A 123 -16.82 0.83 3.13
CA LEU A 123 -16.27 1.59 2.01
C LEU A 123 -15.93 0.67 0.83
N SER A 124 -15.21 -0.43 1.08
CA SER A 124 -14.87 -1.38 0.02
C SER A 124 -16.10 -1.99 -0.65
N ALA A 125 -17.15 -2.27 0.11
CA ALA A 125 -18.41 -2.78 -0.43
C ALA A 125 -19.14 -1.72 -1.28
N VAL A 126 -19.14 -0.47 -0.84
CA VAL A 126 -19.70 0.67 -1.61
C VAL A 126 -18.93 0.83 -2.93
N CYS A 127 -17.60 0.87 -2.88
CA CYS A 127 -16.79 0.97 -4.10
C CYS A 127 -17.03 -0.20 -5.06
N ALA A 128 -17.16 -1.42 -4.55
CA ALA A 128 -17.47 -2.58 -5.39
C ALA A 128 -18.84 -2.49 -6.05
N LEU A 129 -19.82 -1.90 -5.37
CA LEU A 129 -21.15 -1.65 -5.95
C LEU A 129 -21.13 -0.55 -7.02
N LEU A 130 -20.40 0.54 -6.77
CA LEU A 130 -20.24 1.64 -7.72
C LEU A 130 -19.47 1.20 -8.97
N ASP A 131 -18.57 0.24 -8.82
CA ASP A 131 -17.73 -0.29 -9.90
C ASP A 131 -18.32 -1.56 -10.56
N ALA A 132 -19.55 -1.97 -10.19
CA ALA A 132 -20.15 -3.23 -10.61
C ALA A 132 -20.38 -3.34 -12.12
N ASP A 133 -20.64 -2.22 -12.81
CA ASP A 133 -20.84 -2.15 -14.26
C ASP A 133 -19.52 -2.00 -15.03
N GLY A 134 -18.40 -2.00 -14.33
CA GLY A 134 -17.08 -1.90 -14.94
C GLY A 134 -16.64 -3.22 -15.58
N PRO A 135 -15.70 -3.18 -16.54
CA PRO A 135 -15.02 -4.38 -16.95
C PRO A 135 -14.49 -5.07 -15.67
N GLU A 136 -14.67 -6.39 -15.59
CA GLU A 136 -14.02 -7.16 -14.53
C GLU A 136 -12.61 -6.60 -14.34
N PRO A 137 -12.21 -6.22 -13.11
CA PRO A 137 -10.86 -5.73 -12.93
C PRO A 137 -9.97 -6.80 -13.52
N VAL A 138 -9.36 -6.48 -14.65
CA VAL A 138 -8.23 -7.24 -15.12
C VAL A 138 -7.26 -7.09 -13.97
N VAL A 139 -7.21 -8.10 -13.13
CA VAL A 139 -6.19 -8.23 -12.11
C VAL A 139 -4.92 -8.49 -12.90
N GLU A 140 -4.43 -7.46 -13.57
CA GLU A 140 -3.03 -7.35 -13.91
C GLU A 140 -2.31 -7.33 -12.57
N ARG A 141 -2.17 -8.51 -12.02
CA ARG A 141 -1.18 -8.73 -10.99
C ARG A 141 0.12 -8.58 -11.72
N ASP A 142 0.65 -7.35 -11.72
CA ASP A 142 1.98 -7.10 -12.20
C ASP A 142 2.88 -8.17 -11.62
N ASP A 143 3.49 -8.96 -12.48
CA ASP A 143 4.49 -9.91 -12.07
C ASP A 143 5.62 -9.12 -11.41
N LYS A 144 5.86 -9.37 -10.13
CA LYS A 144 6.84 -8.64 -9.32
C LYS A 144 7.84 -9.61 -8.76
N VAL A 145 9.11 -9.29 -8.96
CA VAL A 145 10.23 -10.04 -8.41
C VAL A 145 11.10 -9.09 -7.61
N PHE A 146 11.39 -9.48 -6.39
CA PHE A 146 12.34 -8.80 -5.51
C PHE A 146 13.50 -9.74 -5.26
N LEU A 147 14.70 -9.29 -5.55
CA LEU A 147 15.94 -9.97 -5.24
C LEU A 147 16.70 -9.10 -4.24
N SER A 148 17.03 -9.64 -3.10
CA SER A 148 17.84 -8.97 -2.09
C SER A 148 18.96 -9.88 -1.61
N GLU A 149 20.15 -9.31 -1.43
CA GLU A 149 21.28 -10.00 -0.84
C GLU A 149 21.38 -9.61 0.64
N THR A 150 21.50 -10.61 1.51
CA THR A 150 21.71 -10.40 2.95
C THR A 150 23.18 -10.20 3.26
N LEU A 151 23.49 -9.63 4.44
CA LEU A 151 24.86 -9.34 4.86
C LEU A 151 25.77 -10.59 4.96
N ASP A 152 25.16 -11.76 5.06
CA ASP A 152 25.81 -13.08 5.12
C ASP A 152 25.93 -13.74 3.74
N GLY A 153 25.64 -13.00 2.66
CA GLY A 153 25.77 -13.49 1.27
C GLY A 153 24.64 -14.42 0.82
N LEU A 154 23.55 -14.50 1.59
CA LEU A 154 22.35 -15.22 1.15
C LEU A 154 21.53 -14.33 0.22
N VAL A 155 20.88 -14.95 -0.77
CA VAL A 155 19.98 -14.27 -1.69
C VAL A 155 18.55 -14.64 -1.34
N ASP A 156 17.73 -13.62 -0.98
CA ASP A 156 16.28 -13.77 -0.78
C ASP A 156 15.56 -13.35 -2.06
N LEU A 157 14.78 -14.29 -2.62
CA LEU A 157 13.96 -14.08 -3.81
C LEU A 157 12.50 -14.15 -3.42
N ARG A 158 11.78 -13.05 -3.63
CA ARG A 158 10.32 -12.97 -3.44
C ARG A 158 9.66 -12.53 -4.71
N GLY A 159 8.60 -13.21 -5.10
CA GLY A 159 7.86 -12.84 -6.30
C GLY A 159 6.39 -13.17 -6.21
N THR A 160 5.59 -12.39 -6.96
CA THR A 160 4.19 -12.67 -7.23
C THR A 160 4.05 -12.74 -8.75
N PHE A 161 3.49 -13.84 -9.24
CA PHE A 161 3.33 -14.11 -10.66
C PHE A 161 1.88 -14.44 -10.95
N SER A 162 1.40 -14.13 -12.15
CA SER A 162 0.04 -14.37 -12.60
C SER A 162 0.01 -15.13 -13.93
N GLY A 163 -1.12 -15.73 -14.25
CA GLY A 163 -1.34 -16.35 -15.55
C GLY A 163 -0.29 -17.40 -15.95
N SER A 164 0.18 -17.34 -17.19
CA SER A 164 1.18 -18.24 -17.76
C SER A 164 2.55 -18.13 -17.07
N THR A 165 2.94 -16.92 -16.66
CA THR A 165 4.21 -16.70 -15.93
C THR A 165 4.26 -17.45 -14.60
N ALA A 166 3.11 -17.49 -13.87
CA ALA A 166 3.02 -18.25 -12.63
C ALA A 166 3.25 -19.76 -12.85
N GLU A 167 2.72 -20.30 -13.94
CA GLU A 167 2.90 -21.69 -14.31
C GLU A 167 4.35 -21.99 -14.70
N GLU A 168 4.96 -21.12 -15.51
CA GLU A 168 6.37 -21.27 -15.92
C GLU A 168 7.32 -21.20 -14.73
N VAL A 169 7.13 -20.23 -13.82
CA VAL A 169 7.96 -20.10 -12.62
C VAL A 169 7.79 -21.31 -11.72
N ARG A 170 6.55 -21.80 -11.53
CA ARG A 170 6.29 -22.99 -10.75
C ARG A 170 7.02 -24.21 -11.31
N GLN A 171 6.92 -24.46 -12.61
CA GLN A 171 7.61 -25.55 -13.29
C GLN A 171 9.12 -25.45 -13.17
N LEU A 172 9.67 -24.23 -13.27
CA LEU A 172 11.10 -23.96 -13.14
C LEU A 172 11.61 -24.30 -11.72
N VAL A 173 10.88 -23.83 -10.69
CA VAL A 173 11.20 -24.10 -9.29
C VAL A 173 11.09 -25.60 -8.97
N GLU A 174 10.01 -26.24 -9.42
CA GLU A 174 9.82 -27.71 -9.23
C GLU A 174 10.92 -28.50 -9.91
N ALA A 175 11.26 -28.20 -11.16
CA ALA A 175 12.32 -28.89 -11.91
C ALA A 175 13.70 -28.68 -11.26
N HIS A 176 13.95 -27.49 -10.70
CA HIS A 176 15.20 -27.21 -9.99
C HIS A 176 15.26 -27.97 -8.66
N THR A 177 14.19 -27.93 -7.87
CA THR A 177 14.07 -28.66 -6.60
C THR A 177 14.26 -30.17 -6.81
N ASP A 178 13.63 -30.74 -7.84
CA ASP A 178 13.79 -32.17 -8.17
C ASP A 178 15.23 -32.53 -8.58
N ARG A 179 15.93 -31.61 -9.24
CA ARG A 179 17.36 -31.76 -9.53
C ARG A 179 18.20 -31.77 -8.26
N LEU A 180 17.96 -30.87 -7.36
CA LEU A 180 18.66 -30.80 -6.07
C LEU A 180 18.40 -32.03 -5.21
N VAL A 181 17.15 -32.49 -5.11
CA VAL A 181 16.78 -33.71 -4.40
C VAL A 181 17.48 -34.95 -4.99
N ARG A 182 17.49 -35.08 -6.33
CA ARG A 182 18.20 -36.17 -7.00
C ARG A 182 19.70 -36.13 -6.74
N ARG A 183 20.30 -34.95 -6.74
CA ARG A 183 21.71 -34.74 -6.41
C ARG A 183 21.99 -35.15 -4.97
N ALA A 184 21.22 -34.57 -4.01
CA ALA A 184 21.37 -34.89 -2.60
C ALA A 184 21.22 -36.39 -2.29
N ARG A 185 20.25 -37.08 -2.92
CA ARG A 185 20.07 -38.53 -2.78
C ARG A 185 21.25 -39.32 -3.35
N ARG A 186 21.87 -38.88 -4.43
CA ARG A 186 23.05 -39.50 -4.98
C ARG A 186 24.25 -39.33 -4.06
N ASP A 187 24.44 -38.10 -3.54
CA ASP A 187 25.55 -37.77 -2.65
C ASP A 187 25.41 -38.52 -1.31
N ALA A 188 24.19 -38.64 -0.75
CA ALA A 188 23.92 -39.45 0.44
C ALA A 188 24.17 -40.96 0.25
N ARG A 189 24.08 -41.51 -0.98
CA ARG A 189 24.46 -42.87 -1.26
C ARG A 189 25.99 -43.09 -1.26
N LEU A 190 26.72 -42.03 -1.58
CA LEU A 190 28.19 -42.04 -1.58
C LEU A 190 28.76 -41.68 -0.20
N THR A 191 28.00 -41.00 0.63
CA THR A 191 28.39 -40.57 1.98
C THR A 191 27.19 -40.76 2.92
N PRO A 192 27.00 -41.94 3.54
CA PRO A 192 25.79 -42.27 4.33
C PRO A 192 25.50 -41.35 5.53
N ASP A 193 26.53 -40.66 6.05
CA ASP A 193 26.39 -39.75 7.19
C ASP A 193 25.76 -38.39 6.84
N LEU A 194 25.60 -38.10 5.56
CA LEU A 194 24.90 -36.91 5.08
C LEU A 194 23.38 -37.21 4.95
N GLY A 195 22.59 -36.74 5.89
CA GLY A 195 21.13 -36.85 5.83
C GLY A 195 20.56 -36.23 4.53
N VAL A 196 19.55 -36.87 3.93
CA VAL A 196 18.84 -36.30 2.76
C VAL A 196 17.93 -35.19 3.23
N PRO A 197 18.12 -33.92 2.78
CA PRO A 197 17.25 -32.82 3.16
C PRO A 197 15.82 -33.04 2.66
N SER A 198 14.82 -32.62 3.46
CA SER A 198 13.42 -32.66 3.06
C SER A 198 13.15 -31.69 1.92
N ARG A 199 12.11 -31.95 1.12
CA ARG A 199 11.74 -31.11 -0.02
C ARG A 199 11.41 -29.65 0.37
N GLY A 200 11.11 -29.38 1.65
CA GLY A 200 10.85 -28.04 2.19
C GLY A 200 12.08 -27.28 2.69
N VAL A 201 13.27 -27.89 2.64
CA VAL A 201 14.55 -27.32 3.13
C VAL A 201 15.50 -27.05 1.96
N LEU A 202 15.11 -27.40 0.75
CA LEU A 202 15.81 -27.12 -0.50
C LEU A 202 15.17 -25.94 -1.21
#